data_a77ab347d5c7e4f35e47b70a3ec56e0a
#
_entry.id   a77ab347d5c7e4f35e47b70a3ec56e0a
#
_cell.length_a   1.000
_cell.length_b   1.000
_cell.length_c   1.000
_cell.angle_alpha   90.00
_cell.angle_beta   90.00
_cell.angle_gamma   90.00
#
_symmetry.space_group_name_H-M   'P 1'
#
loop_
_entity.id
_entity.type
_entity.pdbx_description
1 polymer ?
#
loop_
_entity_poly.entity_id
_entity_poly.type
_entity_poly.pdbx_seq_one_letter_code
_entity_poly.pdbx_strand_id
1 'polypeptide(L)'
;MNIGLYRAFEKDVAKYLPNQAHLPPAAPGSAQRVLLLGATGTIGRATAQALRAAGHEVVCLLRPRQGARSLSGDPSLAASLHGAQIHWGDPTDPASLRRDGFTGTPFDAVVSCMASRTGAPKDAWSVDYQAHEYALAAAKEAGVRHFVLLSAICVQKPKLAFQQAKLAFEKSLMASGLTYSIVRPTAFFKSLSGQLERVKKGKSFLIFGDGKLTACKPLSDEDLGQFIAACLDNPDCHNRILPIGGPGPAITPREQGEFLFRLLGQPPRFKSVPLGLLDGIIAALSVAGKIFPAAADKAELARIGRYYATESMLVWDGDKGRYDADATPSYGTQTLFDAYTQWAQGASAPERGDHTVF
;
A
#
# COMPACT_ATOMS: atom_id res chain seq x y z
N MET A 1 -6.97 23.90 -5.59
CA MET A 1 -5.97 23.76 -4.50
C MET A 1 -4.61 24.17 -5.02
N ASN A 2 -3.93 25.10 -4.34
CA ASN A 2 -2.82 25.90 -4.89
C ASN A 2 -1.55 25.03 -5.01
N ILE A 3 -1.01 24.89 -6.22
CA ILE A 3 0.24 24.17 -6.54
C ILE A 3 1.44 24.71 -5.71
N GLY A 4 1.39 26.00 -5.29
CA GLY A 4 2.41 26.60 -4.45
C GLY A 4 2.49 26.04 -3.03
N LEU A 5 1.37 25.67 -2.41
CA LEU A 5 1.32 25.02 -1.10
C LEU A 5 1.86 23.58 -1.14
N TYR A 6 1.67 22.91 -2.27
CA TYR A 6 2.21 21.56 -2.49
C TYR A 6 3.74 21.58 -2.61
N ARG A 7 4.30 22.51 -3.39
CA ARG A 7 5.77 22.68 -3.54
C ARG A 7 6.48 23.06 -2.23
N ALA A 8 5.83 23.85 -1.38
CA ALA A 8 6.37 24.17 -0.05
C ALA A 8 6.41 22.93 0.85
N PHE A 9 5.37 22.08 0.77
CA PHE A 9 5.30 20.82 1.51
C PHE A 9 6.33 19.79 1.02
N GLU A 10 6.57 19.69 -0.29
CA GLU A 10 7.63 18.81 -0.85
C GLU A 10 9.03 19.22 -0.40
N LYS A 11 9.32 20.52 -0.31
CA LYS A 11 10.63 21.00 0.19
C LYS A 11 10.85 20.65 1.67
N ASP A 12 9.80 20.66 2.49
CA ASP A 12 9.89 20.19 3.86
C ASP A 12 10.04 18.67 3.95
N VAL A 13 9.38 17.91 3.07
CA VAL A 13 9.52 16.44 3.00
C VAL A 13 10.91 16.03 2.53
N ALA A 14 11.52 16.75 1.58
CA ALA A 14 12.86 16.45 1.08
C ALA A 14 13.95 16.54 2.17
N LYS A 15 13.75 17.35 3.22
CA LYS A 15 14.64 17.44 4.38
C LYS A 15 14.63 16.17 5.26
N TYR A 16 13.63 15.32 5.11
CA TYR A 16 13.41 14.11 5.91
C TYR A 16 13.73 12.81 5.16
N LEU A 17 14.24 12.87 3.93
CA LEU A 17 14.67 11.68 3.19
C LEU A 17 16.02 11.20 3.74
N PRO A 18 16.14 9.97 4.27
CA PRO A 18 17.42 9.44 4.65
C PRO A 18 18.26 9.13 3.41
N ASN A 19 19.51 9.56 3.42
CA ASN A 19 20.52 9.10 2.49
C ASN A 19 20.71 7.59 2.70
N GLN A 20 20.40 6.78 1.66
CA GLN A 20 20.64 5.34 1.52
C GLN A 20 20.33 4.50 2.78
N ALA A 21 19.19 3.86 2.82
CA ALA A 21 18.79 3.04 3.95
C ALA A 21 18.96 1.55 3.66
N HIS A 22 20.13 1.00 3.99
CA HIS A 22 20.11 -0.23 4.75
C HIS A 22 19.69 0.19 6.17
N LEU A 23 18.41 0.07 6.52
CA LEU A 23 18.05 0.08 7.93
C LEU A 23 18.71 -1.17 8.54
N PRO A 24 19.65 -1.02 9.51
CA PRO A 24 20.15 -2.17 10.22
C PRO A 24 18.97 -2.88 10.88
N PRO A 25 19.04 -4.22 11.05
CA PRO A 25 18.05 -4.89 11.87
C PRO A 25 17.98 -4.17 13.21
N ALA A 26 16.79 -3.71 13.59
CA ALA A 26 16.59 -3.08 14.89
C ALA A 26 17.07 -4.06 15.96
N ALA A 27 17.81 -3.57 16.97
CA ALA A 27 18.02 -4.35 18.18
C ALA A 27 16.64 -4.67 18.76
N PRO A 28 16.41 -5.91 19.30
CA PRO A 28 15.12 -6.27 19.88
C PRO A 28 14.73 -5.19 20.91
N GLY A 29 13.69 -4.42 20.59
CA GLY A 29 13.07 -3.48 21.53
C GLY A 29 12.34 -4.21 22.64
N SER A 30 11.85 -3.51 23.63
CA SER A 30 10.93 -4.09 24.61
C SER A 30 9.62 -4.50 23.88
N ALA A 31 9.06 -5.67 24.24
CA ALA A 31 7.78 -6.10 23.71
C ALA A 31 6.73 -5.00 23.89
N GLN A 32 6.09 -4.60 22.80
CA GLN A 32 5.03 -3.58 22.75
C GLN A 32 3.69 -4.24 22.50
N ARG A 33 2.62 -3.66 23.04
CA ARG A 33 1.25 -4.05 22.72
C ARG A 33 0.72 -3.18 21.59
N VAL A 34 0.41 -3.80 20.45
CA VAL A 34 0.13 -3.14 19.18
C VAL A 34 -1.29 -3.41 18.72
N LEU A 35 -2.07 -2.34 18.46
CA LEU A 35 -3.35 -2.46 17.76
C LEU A 35 -3.10 -2.37 16.25
N LEU A 36 -3.39 -3.47 15.53
CA LEU A 36 -3.28 -3.55 14.08
C LEU A 36 -4.65 -3.37 13.42
N LEU A 37 -4.75 -2.34 12.59
CA LEU A 37 -5.89 -2.06 11.73
C LEU A 37 -5.61 -2.52 10.30
N GLY A 38 -6.60 -3.12 9.65
CA GLY A 38 -6.46 -3.61 8.27
C GLY A 38 -5.79 -5.00 8.16
N ALA A 39 -5.79 -5.80 9.22
CA ALA A 39 -5.18 -7.14 9.29
C ALA A 39 -5.79 -8.17 8.32
N THR A 40 -6.92 -7.89 7.68
CA THR A 40 -7.53 -8.79 6.66
C THR A 40 -6.89 -8.67 5.29
N GLY A 41 -6.19 -7.57 5.00
CA GLY A 41 -5.45 -7.36 3.76
C GLY A 41 -4.13 -8.16 3.73
N THR A 42 -3.55 -8.39 2.54
CA THR A 42 -2.32 -9.18 2.39
C THR A 42 -1.15 -8.56 3.17
N ILE A 43 -0.95 -7.25 3.07
CA ILE A 43 0.10 -6.55 3.83
C ILE A 43 -0.20 -6.56 5.33
N GLY A 44 -1.47 -6.39 5.73
CA GLY A 44 -1.85 -6.46 7.15
C GLY A 44 -1.58 -7.82 7.76
N ARG A 45 -1.82 -8.92 7.02
CA ARG A 45 -1.48 -10.29 7.43
C ARG A 45 0.03 -10.46 7.61
N ALA A 46 0.83 -10.04 6.63
CA ALA A 46 2.28 -10.08 6.70
C ALA A 46 2.82 -9.21 7.86
N THR A 47 2.23 -8.04 8.07
CA THR A 47 2.56 -7.15 9.21
C THR A 47 2.23 -7.82 10.55
N ALA A 48 1.07 -8.49 10.69
CA ALA A 48 0.73 -9.22 11.92
C ALA A 48 1.76 -10.32 12.24
N GLN A 49 2.19 -11.06 11.22
CA GLN A 49 3.22 -12.09 11.37
C GLN A 49 4.58 -11.49 11.75
N ALA A 50 5.00 -10.40 11.07
CA ALA A 50 6.26 -9.73 11.34
C ALA A 50 6.33 -9.12 12.75
N LEU A 51 5.26 -8.43 13.19
CA LEU A 51 5.16 -7.88 14.55
C LEU A 51 5.28 -8.98 15.63
N ARG A 52 4.62 -10.10 15.42
CA ARG A 52 4.71 -11.23 16.34
C ARG A 52 6.10 -11.89 16.33
N ALA A 53 6.70 -12.04 15.16
CA ALA A 53 8.07 -12.55 15.03
C ALA A 53 9.09 -11.64 15.73
N ALA A 54 8.83 -10.32 15.78
CA ALA A 54 9.61 -9.35 16.55
C ALA A 54 9.32 -9.39 18.07
N GLY A 55 8.37 -10.20 18.53
CA GLY A 55 8.06 -10.38 19.96
C GLY A 55 6.98 -9.43 20.50
N HIS A 56 6.27 -8.69 19.64
CA HIS A 56 5.19 -7.80 20.08
C HIS A 56 3.89 -8.57 20.36
N GLU A 57 3.07 -8.07 21.28
CA GLU A 57 1.70 -8.52 21.50
C GLU A 57 0.79 -7.83 20.47
N VAL A 58 0.20 -8.61 19.55
CA VAL A 58 -0.61 -8.06 18.44
C VAL A 58 -2.08 -8.29 18.69
N VAL A 59 -2.84 -7.21 18.67
CA VAL A 59 -4.31 -7.21 18.69
C VAL A 59 -4.82 -6.72 17.34
N CYS A 60 -5.57 -7.55 16.62
CA CYS A 60 -6.14 -7.21 15.33
C CYS A 60 -7.60 -6.78 15.46
N LEU A 61 -7.95 -5.57 15.05
CA LEU A 61 -9.34 -5.14 14.96
C LEU A 61 -9.94 -5.60 13.63
N LEU A 62 -10.93 -6.48 13.70
CA LEU A 62 -11.60 -7.06 12.54
C LEU A 62 -13.09 -6.70 12.53
N ARG A 63 -13.62 -6.39 11.34
CA ARG A 63 -15.07 -6.20 11.17
C ARG A 63 -15.77 -7.57 11.15
N PRO A 64 -16.90 -7.74 11.89
CA PRO A 64 -17.73 -8.92 11.77
C PRO A 64 -18.21 -9.09 10.31
N ARG A 65 -18.06 -10.29 9.75
CA ARG A 65 -18.61 -10.62 8.42
C ARG A 65 -20.01 -11.19 8.59
N GLN A 66 -21.02 -10.58 7.96
CA GLN A 66 -22.42 -11.00 8.05
C GLN A 66 -22.91 -11.21 9.52
N GLY A 67 -22.40 -10.38 10.44
CA GLY A 67 -22.68 -10.48 11.87
C GLY A 67 -21.90 -11.57 12.61
N ALA A 68 -21.17 -12.45 11.93
CA ALA A 68 -20.36 -13.47 12.57
C ALA A 68 -19.01 -12.92 13.09
N ARG A 69 -18.72 -13.20 14.36
CA ARG A 69 -17.43 -12.89 15.02
C ARG A 69 -16.55 -14.15 15.04
N SER A 70 -16.17 -14.63 13.87
CA SER A 70 -15.41 -15.88 13.73
C SER A 70 -14.50 -15.83 12.50
N LEU A 71 -13.34 -16.48 12.60
CA LEU A 71 -12.40 -16.73 11.51
C LEU A 71 -12.63 -18.08 10.81
N SER A 72 -13.60 -18.89 11.27
CA SER A 72 -13.82 -20.25 10.76
C SER A 72 -14.17 -20.31 9.27
N GLY A 73 -14.71 -19.23 8.71
CA GLY A 73 -15.01 -19.13 7.28
C GLY A 73 -13.82 -18.72 6.38
N ASP A 74 -12.63 -18.45 6.95
CA ASP A 74 -11.43 -18.06 6.22
C ASP A 74 -10.18 -18.71 6.87
N PRO A 75 -9.88 -19.98 6.53
CA PRO A 75 -8.74 -20.70 7.13
C PRO A 75 -7.39 -19.99 6.86
N SER A 76 -7.23 -19.36 5.71
CA SER A 76 -6.01 -18.62 5.36
C SER A 76 -5.81 -17.40 6.26
N LEU A 77 -6.88 -16.65 6.53
CA LEU A 77 -6.85 -15.53 7.47
C LEU A 77 -6.59 -16.02 8.90
N ALA A 78 -7.26 -17.09 9.32
CA ALA A 78 -7.06 -17.68 10.64
C ALA A 78 -5.61 -18.13 10.85
N ALA A 79 -4.99 -18.78 9.84
CA ALA A 79 -3.58 -19.18 9.89
C ALA A 79 -2.64 -17.96 9.94
N SER A 80 -2.90 -16.94 9.14
CA SER A 80 -2.09 -15.71 9.12
C SER A 80 -2.13 -14.93 10.42
N LEU A 81 -3.24 -14.94 11.12
CA LEU A 81 -3.45 -14.25 12.40
C LEU A 81 -3.29 -15.16 13.64
N HIS A 82 -2.84 -16.40 13.43
CA HIS A 82 -2.62 -17.32 14.53
C HIS A 82 -1.69 -16.70 15.59
N GLY A 83 -2.15 -16.72 16.86
CA GLY A 83 -1.43 -16.13 18.00
C GLY A 83 -1.56 -14.62 18.16
N ALA A 84 -2.27 -13.91 17.29
CA ALA A 84 -2.75 -12.57 17.56
C ALA A 84 -4.09 -12.62 18.32
N GLN A 85 -4.35 -11.63 19.17
CA GLN A 85 -5.67 -11.42 19.74
C GLN A 85 -6.60 -10.79 18.70
N ILE A 86 -7.88 -11.16 18.73
CA ILE A 86 -8.87 -10.60 17.79
C ILE A 86 -9.91 -9.79 18.58
N HIS A 87 -9.96 -8.51 18.27
CA HIS A 87 -11.05 -7.63 18.67
C HIS A 87 -12.04 -7.49 17.51
N TRP A 88 -13.32 -7.56 17.79
CA TRP A 88 -14.37 -7.46 16.78
C TRP A 88 -15.03 -6.09 16.85
N GLY A 89 -14.76 -5.24 15.85
CA GLY A 89 -15.31 -3.88 15.79
C GLY A 89 -15.17 -3.28 14.39
N ASP A 90 -15.75 -2.11 14.18
CA ASP A 90 -15.69 -1.38 12.91
C ASP A 90 -14.80 -0.14 13.04
N PRO A 91 -13.66 -0.07 12.33
CA PRO A 91 -12.80 1.11 12.36
C PRO A 91 -13.45 2.34 11.70
N THR A 92 -14.56 2.20 10.97
CA THR A 92 -15.30 3.32 10.39
C THR A 92 -16.37 3.89 11.34
N ASP A 93 -16.58 3.24 12.50
CA ASP A 93 -17.44 3.72 13.59
C ASP A 93 -16.59 4.15 14.79
N PRO A 94 -16.54 5.45 15.13
CA PRO A 94 -15.72 5.94 16.24
C PRO A 94 -16.16 5.39 17.60
N ALA A 95 -17.44 5.05 17.78
CA ALA A 95 -17.91 4.44 19.03
C ALA A 95 -17.43 2.99 19.15
N SER A 96 -17.47 2.22 18.06
CA SER A 96 -16.94 0.86 18.00
C SER A 96 -15.41 0.84 18.21
N LEU A 97 -14.68 1.78 17.61
CA LEU A 97 -13.23 1.90 17.84
C LEU A 97 -12.89 2.06 19.33
N ARG A 98 -13.56 2.95 20.04
CA ARG A 98 -13.32 3.18 21.48
C ARG A 98 -13.74 1.97 22.31
N ARG A 99 -14.94 1.47 22.08
CA ARG A 99 -15.51 0.38 22.89
C ARG A 99 -14.85 -0.97 22.62
N ASP A 100 -14.59 -1.29 21.34
CA ASP A 100 -14.22 -2.62 20.91
C ASP A 100 -12.73 -2.70 20.47
N GLY A 101 -12.18 -1.62 19.94
CA GLY A 101 -10.80 -1.54 19.47
C GLY A 101 -9.82 -1.30 20.62
N PHE A 102 -10.00 -0.19 21.34
CA PHE A 102 -9.11 0.24 22.41
C PHE A 102 -9.55 -0.24 23.79
N THR A 103 -10.08 -1.46 23.89
CA THR A 103 -10.51 -2.06 25.16
C THR A 103 -9.41 -2.90 25.81
N GLY A 104 -9.50 -3.07 27.15
CA GLY A 104 -8.57 -3.90 27.91
C GLY A 104 -7.29 -3.18 28.30
N THR A 105 -6.16 -3.89 28.21
CA THR A 105 -4.83 -3.34 28.53
C THR A 105 -4.45 -2.24 27.55
N PRO A 106 -3.80 -1.13 28.00
CA PRO A 106 -3.37 -0.05 27.13
C PRO A 106 -2.46 -0.52 25.99
N PHE A 107 -2.54 0.17 24.86
CA PHE A 107 -1.68 -0.06 23.70
C PHE A 107 -0.50 0.90 23.69
N ASP A 108 0.67 0.41 23.33
CA ASP A 108 1.87 1.24 23.09
C ASP A 108 1.83 1.91 21.72
N ALA A 109 1.36 1.18 20.72
CA ALA A 109 1.35 1.64 19.34
C ALA A 109 0.08 1.22 18.57
N VAL A 110 -0.23 1.98 17.53
CA VAL A 110 -1.18 1.62 16.47
C VAL A 110 -0.42 1.44 15.18
N VAL A 111 -0.67 0.33 14.47
CA VAL A 111 -0.21 0.11 13.10
C VAL A 111 -1.42 0.04 12.20
N SER A 112 -1.50 0.92 11.20
CA SER A 112 -2.60 0.92 10.24
C SER A 112 -2.15 0.50 8.85
N CYS A 113 -2.66 -0.66 8.41
CA CYS A 113 -2.60 -1.15 7.03
C CYS A 113 -3.96 -1.00 6.32
N MET A 114 -4.85 -0.15 6.84
CA MET A 114 -6.14 0.10 6.20
C MET A 114 -5.97 0.89 4.90
N ALA A 115 -6.77 0.53 3.90
CA ALA A 115 -6.91 1.29 2.67
C ALA A 115 -8.34 1.14 2.14
N SER A 116 -8.79 2.13 1.38
CA SER A 116 -10.03 2.03 0.61
C SER A 116 -9.96 0.86 -0.36
N ARG A 117 -11.10 0.21 -0.56
CA ARG A 117 -11.16 -1.00 -1.38
C ARG A 117 -11.19 -0.70 -2.87
N THR A 118 -11.87 0.37 -3.26
CA THR A 118 -12.09 0.75 -4.66
C THR A 118 -11.29 1.98 -5.09
N GLY A 119 -10.84 2.81 -4.14
CA GLY A 119 -10.23 4.10 -4.42
C GLY A 119 -11.22 5.14 -4.98
N ALA A 120 -12.50 4.79 -5.13
CA ALA A 120 -13.55 5.73 -5.50
C ALA A 120 -13.68 6.85 -4.45
N PRO A 121 -14.05 8.08 -4.83
CA PRO A 121 -13.98 9.24 -3.94
C PRO A 121 -14.64 9.04 -2.57
N LYS A 122 -15.85 8.46 -2.54
CA LYS A 122 -16.57 8.21 -1.29
C LYS A 122 -15.84 7.20 -0.40
N ASP A 123 -15.38 6.10 -0.97
CA ASP A 123 -14.66 5.04 -0.27
C ASP A 123 -13.30 5.57 0.24
N ALA A 124 -12.57 6.28 -0.62
CA ALA A 124 -11.28 6.88 -0.28
C ALA A 124 -11.39 7.85 0.91
N TRP A 125 -12.28 8.82 0.87
CA TRP A 125 -12.46 9.76 1.96
C TRP A 125 -13.01 9.12 3.24
N SER A 126 -13.85 8.08 3.11
CA SER A 126 -14.37 7.35 4.27
C SER A 126 -13.30 6.52 4.96
N VAL A 127 -12.45 5.82 4.20
CA VAL A 127 -11.48 4.87 4.77
C VAL A 127 -10.08 5.47 4.89
N ASP A 128 -9.53 6.04 3.79
CA ASP A 128 -8.15 6.56 3.80
C ASP A 128 -8.00 7.86 4.60
N TYR A 129 -9.11 8.56 4.91
CA TYR A 129 -9.11 9.75 5.74
C TYR A 129 -9.94 9.58 7.01
N GLN A 130 -11.28 9.49 6.92
CA GLN A 130 -12.17 9.61 8.07
C GLN A 130 -11.98 8.48 9.10
N ALA A 131 -11.87 7.22 8.67
CA ALA A 131 -11.62 6.10 9.57
C ALA A 131 -10.25 6.22 10.28
N HIS A 132 -9.25 6.77 9.59
CA HIS A 132 -7.95 7.04 10.20
C HIS A 132 -7.99 8.20 11.19
N GLU A 133 -8.80 9.25 10.93
CA GLU A 133 -9.04 10.33 11.91
C GLU A 133 -9.68 9.78 13.19
N TYR A 134 -10.66 8.87 13.05
CA TYR A 134 -11.27 8.20 14.20
C TYR A 134 -10.25 7.36 14.98
N ALA A 135 -9.40 6.62 14.25
CA ALA A 135 -8.35 5.82 14.86
C ALA A 135 -7.31 6.68 15.59
N LEU A 136 -6.93 7.82 14.99
CA LEU A 136 -5.98 8.76 15.59
C LEU A 136 -6.56 9.40 16.86
N ALA A 137 -7.81 9.83 16.83
CA ALA A 137 -8.48 10.40 18.00
C ALA A 137 -8.58 9.37 19.14
N ALA A 138 -9.02 8.14 18.85
CA ALA A 138 -9.11 7.08 19.83
C ALA A 138 -7.74 6.66 20.37
N ALA A 139 -6.70 6.62 19.54
CA ALA A 139 -5.33 6.34 19.95
C ALA A 139 -4.81 7.41 20.94
N LYS A 140 -5.06 8.69 20.67
CA LYS A 140 -4.68 9.79 21.58
C LYS A 140 -5.42 9.69 22.92
N GLU A 141 -6.73 9.44 22.89
CA GLU A 141 -7.56 9.26 24.10
C GLU A 141 -7.08 8.06 24.94
N ALA A 142 -6.61 6.99 24.28
CA ALA A 142 -6.08 5.79 24.93
C ALA A 142 -4.60 5.91 25.38
N GLY A 143 -3.93 7.04 25.15
CA GLY A 143 -2.54 7.27 25.55
C GLY A 143 -1.50 6.54 24.70
N VAL A 144 -1.87 6.13 23.48
CA VAL A 144 -0.93 5.54 22.51
C VAL A 144 0.18 6.54 22.19
N ARG A 145 1.42 6.05 22.08
CA ARG A 145 2.58 6.91 21.86
C ARG A 145 3.07 6.93 20.42
N HIS A 146 2.86 5.85 19.67
CA HIS A 146 3.37 5.71 18.31
C HIS A 146 2.28 5.25 17.33
N PHE A 147 2.22 5.91 16.17
CA PHE A 147 1.30 5.55 15.09
C PHE A 147 2.09 5.27 13.80
N VAL A 148 2.09 4.01 13.35
CA VAL A 148 2.70 3.61 12.06
C VAL A 148 1.61 3.53 11.00
N LEU A 149 1.77 4.30 9.93
CA LEU A 149 0.80 4.39 8.83
C LEU A 149 1.37 3.77 7.55
N LEU A 150 0.67 2.82 6.98
CA LEU A 150 0.88 2.37 5.60
C LEU A 150 0.19 3.34 4.64
N SER A 151 0.97 4.22 4.02
CA SER A 151 0.53 5.12 2.96
C SER A 151 0.89 4.55 1.58
N ALA A 152 1.28 5.37 0.61
CA ALA A 152 1.71 4.95 -0.73
C ALA A 152 2.63 6.00 -1.36
N ILE A 153 3.62 5.57 -2.16
CA ILE A 153 4.55 6.50 -2.80
C ILE A 153 3.85 7.42 -3.81
N CYS A 154 2.76 6.97 -4.42
CA CYS A 154 2.02 7.73 -5.43
C CYS A 154 1.37 9.02 -4.90
N VAL A 155 1.29 9.21 -3.56
CA VAL A 155 0.75 10.45 -2.96
C VAL A 155 1.65 11.67 -3.21
N GLN A 156 2.91 11.48 -3.62
CA GLN A 156 3.81 12.58 -3.98
C GLN A 156 3.35 13.36 -5.23
N LYS A 157 2.48 12.78 -6.09
CA LYS A 157 1.80 13.45 -7.22
C LYS A 157 0.29 13.19 -7.16
N PRO A 158 -0.46 13.82 -6.24
CA PRO A 158 -1.84 13.48 -5.92
C PRO A 158 -2.83 13.98 -6.97
N LYS A 159 -3.18 13.12 -7.91
CA LYS A 159 -4.17 13.38 -8.97
C LYS A 159 -5.52 12.71 -8.71
N LEU A 160 -5.58 11.76 -7.75
CA LEU A 160 -6.69 10.87 -7.48
C LEU A 160 -7.26 11.10 -6.07
N ALA A 161 -8.52 10.77 -5.87
CA ALA A 161 -9.21 10.99 -4.60
C ALA A 161 -8.53 10.28 -3.42
N PHE A 162 -8.12 9.00 -3.60
CA PHE A 162 -7.47 8.25 -2.53
C PHE A 162 -6.09 8.82 -2.14
N GLN A 163 -5.35 9.38 -3.10
CA GLN A 163 -4.07 10.04 -2.83
C GLN A 163 -4.26 11.31 -2.01
N GLN A 164 -5.29 12.08 -2.32
CA GLN A 164 -5.64 13.30 -1.58
C GLN A 164 -6.12 12.97 -0.16
N ALA A 165 -6.94 11.92 -0.01
CA ALA A 165 -7.42 11.45 1.29
C ALA A 165 -6.25 10.97 2.17
N LYS A 166 -5.32 10.17 1.64
CA LYS A 166 -4.11 9.75 2.36
C LYS A 166 -3.25 10.94 2.78
N LEU A 167 -2.99 11.89 1.90
CA LEU A 167 -2.22 13.09 2.24
C LEU A 167 -2.90 13.96 3.29
N ALA A 168 -4.22 14.05 3.27
CA ALA A 168 -4.97 14.78 4.31
C ALA A 168 -4.72 14.12 5.68
N PHE A 169 -4.81 12.79 5.76
CA PHE A 169 -4.55 12.08 7.00
C PHE A 169 -3.07 12.14 7.42
N GLU A 170 -2.12 12.00 6.50
CA GLU A 170 -0.69 12.17 6.83
C GLU A 170 -0.43 13.52 7.52
N LYS A 171 -1.07 14.61 7.06
CA LYS A 171 -0.97 15.93 7.70
C LYS A 171 -1.54 15.94 9.11
N SER A 172 -2.71 15.33 9.32
CA SER A 172 -3.31 15.21 10.64
C SER A 172 -2.42 14.41 11.59
N LEU A 173 -1.87 13.31 11.11
CA LEU A 173 -0.97 12.46 11.89
C LEU A 173 0.32 13.21 12.30
N MET A 174 0.96 13.91 11.37
CA MET A 174 2.16 14.73 11.66
C MET A 174 1.88 15.85 12.66
N ALA A 175 0.68 16.41 12.64
CA ALA A 175 0.26 17.47 13.57
C ALA A 175 -0.28 16.95 14.91
N SER A 176 -0.39 15.63 15.10
CA SER A 176 -1.10 15.01 16.22
C SER A 176 -0.39 15.10 17.57
N GLY A 177 0.94 15.26 17.56
CA GLY A 177 1.80 15.18 18.73
C GLY A 177 2.23 13.76 19.10
N LEU A 178 1.73 12.72 18.40
CA LEU A 178 2.23 11.35 18.54
C LEU A 178 3.55 11.18 17.79
N THR A 179 4.39 10.24 18.23
CA THR A 179 5.45 9.71 17.35
C THR A 179 4.77 9.05 16.16
N TYR A 180 5.27 9.29 14.95
CA TYR A 180 4.70 8.67 13.75
C TYR A 180 5.78 8.07 12.85
N SER A 181 5.39 7.05 12.07
CA SER A 181 6.17 6.52 10.95
C SER A 181 5.23 6.36 9.76
N ILE A 182 5.43 7.13 8.69
CA ILE A 182 4.58 7.13 7.50
C ILE A 182 5.31 6.36 6.39
N VAL A 183 4.93 5.10 6.17
CA VAL A 183 5.55 4.22 5.18
C VAL A 183 4.88 4.44 3.83
N ARG A 184 5.65 4.84 2.81
CA ARG A 184 5.21 5.06 1.43
C ARG A 184 5.83 4.03 0.48
N PRO A 185 5.28 2.81 0.41
CA PRO A 185 5.81 1.77 -0.47
C PRO A 185 5.58 2.07 -1.94
N THR A 186 6.42 1.49 -2.76
CA THR A 186 6.32 1.44 -4.22
C THR A 186 5.23 0.45 -4.68
N ALA A 187 5.41 -0.27 -5.78
CA ALA A 187 4.46 -1.26 -6.27
C ALA A 187 4.55 -2.58 -5.50
N PHE A 188 3.42 -3.26 -5.32
CA PHE A 188 3.35 -4.57 -4.68
C PHE A 188 3.41 -5.70 -5.72
N PHE A 189 3.99 -6.83 -5.38
CA PHE A 189 4.05 -8.01 -6.25
C PHE A 189 2.67 -8.42 -6.76
N LYS A 190 1.66 -8.43 -5.88
CA LYS A 190 0.29 -8.79 -6.28
C LYS A 190 -0.29 -7.89 -7.37
N SER A 191 0.05 -6.61 -7.38
CA SER A 191 -0.42 -5.67 -8.40
C SER A 191 0.20 -5.94 -9.77
N LEU A 192 1.33 -6.63 -9.81
CA LEU A 192 2.09 -6.96 -11.02
C LEU A 192 1.90 -8.42 -11.48
N SER A 193 1.20 -9.26 -10.68
CA SER A 193 0.98 -10.68 -11.00
C SER A 193 0.02 -10.92 -12.17
N GLY A 194 -0.79 -9.94 -12.53
CA GLY A 194 -1.93 -10.10 -13.44
C GLY A 194 -1.61 -10.59 -14.85
N GLN A 195 -0.43 -10.29 -15.34
CA GLN A 195 -0.03 -10.66 -16.69
C GLN A 195 0.54 -12.08 -16.81
N LEU A 196 0.98 -12.68 -15.69
CA LEU A 196 1.56 -14.03 -15.70
C LEU A 196 0.60 -15.06 -16.31
N GLU A 197 -0.63 -15.13 -15.81
CA GLU A 197 -1.64 -16.07 -16.32
C GLU A 197 -2.02 -15.79 -17.79
N ARG A 198 -1.93 -14.53 -18.19
CA ARG A 198 -2.15 -14.14 -19.58
C ARG A 198 -1.05 -14.71 -20.49
N VAL A 199 0.22 -14.60 -20.07
CA VAL A 199 1.36 -15.11 -20.83
C VAL A 199 1.38 -16.64 -20.81
N LYS A 200 1.09 -17.29 -19.66
CA LYS A 200 0.93 -18.76 -19.57
C LYS A 200 -0.06 -19.30 -20.60
N LYS A 201 -1.17 -18.57 -20.84
CA LYS A 201 -2.19 -18.93 -21.87
C LYS A 201 -1.76 -18.53 -23.30
N GLY A 202 -0.49 -18.20 -23.55
CA GLY A 202 0.02 -17.86 -24.85
C GLY A 202 -0.44 -16.50 -25.40
N LYS A 203 -0.99 -15.62 -24.56
CA LYS A 203 -1.46 -14.28 -24.98
C LYS A 203 -0.32 -13.25 -24.86
N SER A 204 -0.41 -12.17 -25.62
CA SER A 204 0.54 -11.07 -25.56
C SER A 204 0.54 -10.39 -24.18
N PHE A 205 1.71 -9.99 -23.70
CA PHE A 205 1.84 -9.10 -22.54
C PHE A 205 1.36 -7.69 -22.93
N LEU A 206 0.49 -7.07 -22.11
CA LEU A 206 -0.03 -5.75 -22.38
C LEU A 206 0.91 -4.68 -21.83
N ILE A 207 1.22 -3.69 -22.65
CA ILE A 207 2.05 -2.54 -22.28
C ILE A 207 1.37 -1.24 -22.73
N PHE A 208 1.71 -0.11 -22.09
CA PHE A 208 1.40 1.22 -22.60
C PHE A 208 2.62 1.79 -23.30
N GLY A 209 2.40 2.43 -24.45
CA GLY A 209 3.50 2.92 -25.29
C GLY A 209 4.44 1.78 -25.69
N ASP A 210 5.73 1.97 -25.43
CA ASP A 210 6.78 0.97 -25.65
C ASP A 210 7.04 0.06 -24.43
N GLY A 211 6.31 0.27 -23.32
CA GLY A 211 6.47 -0.44 -22.06
C GLY A 211 7.59 0.10 -21.16
N LYS A 212 8.14 1.28 -21.49
CA LYS A 212 9.21 1.95 -20.73
C LYS A 212 8.77 3.29 -20.11
N LEU A 213 7.48 3.64 -20.23
CA LEU A 213 6.94 4.90 -19.73
C LEU A 213 7.03 5.01 -18.20
N THR A 214 6.99 3.89 -17.50
CA THR A 214 6.99 3.83 -16.05
C THR A 214 7.98 2.78 -15.56
N ALA A 215 8.44 2.96 -14.32
CA ALA A 215 9.27 1.98 -13.63
C ALA A 215 8.87 1.91 -12.14
N CYS A 216 9.23 0.81 -11.48
CA CYS A 216 9.03 0.63 -10.05
C CYS A 216 10.12 -0.28 -9.47
N LYS A 217 10.30 -0.22 -8.14
CA LYS A 217 11.06 -1.21 -7.35
C LYS A 217 10.03 -2.07 -6.58
N PRO A 218 9.53 -3.17 -7.16
CA PRO A 218 8.46 -3.95 -6.53
C PRO A 218 8.87 -4.52 -5.18
N LEU A 219 7.93 -4.56 -4.24
CA LEU A 219 8.14 -5.00 -2.86
C LEU A 219 7.19 -6.16 -2.52
N SER A 220 7.70 -7.20 -1.85
CA SER A 220 6.87 -8.30 -1.35
C SER A 220 6.02 -7.86 -0.15
N ASP A 221 4.91 -8.55 0.09
CA ASP A 221 4.06 -8.28 1.26
C ASP A 221 4.83 -8.59 2.54
N GLU A 222 5.67 -9.64 2.53
CA GLU A 222 6.50 -10.09 3.65
C GLU A 222 7.58 -9.08 4.01
N ASP A 223 8.38 -8.62 3.04
CA ASP A 223 9.41 -7.61 3.27
C ASP A 223 8.81 -6.30 3.76
N LEU A 224 7.66 -5.89 3.20
CA LEU A 224 6.96 -4.70 3.67
C LEU A 224 6.42 -4.86 5.09
N GLY A 225 5.86 -6.02 5.43
CA GLY A 225 5.43 -6.33 6.79
C GLY A 225 6.58 -6.25 7.81
N GLN A 226 7.75 -6.77 7.45
CA GLN A 226 8.96 -6.67 8.26
C GLN A 226 9.43 -5.22 8.43
N PHE A 227 9.41 -4.43 7.35
CA PHE A 227 9.76 -3.01 7.41
C PHE A 227 8.81 -2.22 8.34
N ILE A 228 7.50 -2.45 8.22
CA ILE A 228 6.48 -1.82 9.09
C ILE A 228 6.70 -2.21 10.55
N ALA A 229 6.99 -3.48 10.84
CA ALA A 229 7.29 -3.92 12.20
C ALA A 229 8.57 -3.25 12.75
N ALA A 230 9.62 -3.18 11.95
CA ALA A 230 10.88 -2.53 12.33
C ALA A 230 10.72 -1.02 12.63
N CYS A 231 9.70 -0.35 12.09
CA CYS A 231 9.41 1.05 12.41
C CYS A 231 9.08 1.29 13.89
N LEU A 232 8.63 0.26 14.62
CA LEU A 232 8.32 0.40 16.05
C LEU A 232 9.59 0.51 16.91
N ASP A 233 10.62 -0.25 16.56
CA ASP A 233 11.83 -0.41 17.35
C ASP A 233 13.01 0.45 16.87
N ASN A 234 12.92 0.97 15.65
CA ASN A 234 13.99 1.77 15.07
C ASN A 234 13.70 3.28 15.19
N PRO A 235 14.42 4.03 16.07
CA PRO A 235 14.25 5.48 16.22
C PRO A 235 14.48 6.26 14.92
N ASP A 236 15.28 5.74 13.98
CA ASP A 236 15.51 6.39 12.69
C ASP A 236 14.26 6.39 11.80
N CYS A 237 13.25 5.60 12.14
CA CYS A 237 11.94 5.62 11.48
C CYS A 237 10.95 6.60 12.13
N HIS A 238 11.27 7.16 13.29
CA HIS A 238 10.34 7.98 14.06
C HIS A 238 10.24 9.39 13.51
N ASN A 239 9.01 9.93 13.47
CA ASN A 239 8.67 11.25 12.97
C ASN A 239 9.14 11.46 11.51
N ARG A 240 8.99 10.43 10.69
CA ARG A 240 9.46 10.42 9.32
C ARG A 240 8.43 9.91 8.32
N ILE A 241 8.57 10.40 7.09
CA ILE A 241 7.98 9.82 5.88
C ILE A 241 9.04 8.93 5.24
N LEU A 242 8.70 7.68 5.01
CA LEU A 242 9.60 6.60 4.65
C LEU A 242 9.20 6.02 3.27
N PRO A 243 9.69 6.58 2.16
CA PRO A 243 9.56 5.92 0.88
C PRO A 243 10.36 4.61 0.90
N ILE A 244 9.79 3.54 0.34
CA ILE A 244 10.43 2.22 0.36
C ILE A 244 10.06 1.40 -0.87
N GLY A 245 11.05 0.82 -1.53
CA GLY A 245 10.94 -0.15 -2.62
C GLY A 245 11.58 -1.47 -2.26
N GLY A 246 11.34 -2.46 -3.10
CA GLY A 246 11.96 -3.78 -2.99
C GLY A 246 13.42 -3.78 -3.43
N PRO A 247 14.10 -4.93 -3.28
CA PRO A 247 15.50 -5.09 -3.65
C PRO A 247 15.71 -5.05 -5.16
N GLY A 248 16.93 -4.70 -5.55
CA GLY A 248 17.34 -4.66 -6.95
C GLY A 248 17.03 -3.34 -7.67
N PRO A 249 17.28 -3.30 -8.99
CA PRO A 249 17.04 -2.12 -9.81
C PRO A 249 15.55 -1.86 -10.02
N ALA A 250 15.21 -0.62 -10.40
CA ALA A 250 13.87 -0.33 -10.89
C ALA A 250 13.60 -1.07 -12.21
N ILE A 251 12.42 -1.65 -12.35
CA ILE A 251 12.01 -2.45 -13.51
C ILE A 251 10.82 -1.81 -14.23
N THR A 252 10.83 -1.88 -15.55
CA THR A 252 9.75 -1.42 -16.42
C THR A 252 8.76 -2.55 -16.75
N PRO A 253 7.53 -2.24 -17.20
CA PRO A 253 6.60 -3.25 -17.72
C PRO A 253 7.18 -4.09 -18.87
N ARG A 254 8.06 -3.50 -19.68
CA ARG A 254 8.74 -4.21 -20.77
C ARG A 254 9.67 -5.30 -20.24
N GLU A 255 10.51 -4.96 -19.28
CA GLU A 255 11.45 -5.92 -18.65
C GLU A 255 10.69 -7.02 -17.91
N GLN A 256 9.58 -6.70 -17.27
CA GLN A 256 8.69 -7.71 -16.65
C GLN A 256 8.17 -8.71 -17.68
N GLY A 257 7.68 -8.22 -18.83
CA GLY A 257 7.20 -9.07 -19.92
C GLY A 257 8.32 -9.91 -20.54
N GLU A 258 9.47 -9.33 -20.82
CA GLU A 258 10.64 -10.04 -21.35
C GLU A 258 11.11 -11.16 -20.42
N PHE A 259 11.11 -10.90 -19.11
CA PHE A 259 11.42 -11.93 -18.12
C PHE A 259 10.38 -13.07 -18.14
N LEU A 260 9.08 -12.77 -18.15
CA LEU A 260 8.03 -13.79 -18.15
C LEU A 260 8.08 -14.67 -19.42
N PHE A 261 8.28 -14.07 -20.59
CA PHE A 261 8.41 -14.84 -21.83
C PHE A 261 9.62 -15.76 -21.80
N ARG A 262 10.77 -15.30 -21.32
CA ARG A 262 11.99 -16.11 -21.16
C ARG A 262 11.76 -17.24 -20.17
N LEU A 263 11.17 -16.94 -19.00
CA LEU A 263 10.86 -17.93 -17.97
C LEU A 263 9.96 -19.07 -18.48
N LEU A 264 9.00 -18.74 -19.35
CA LEU A 264 8.04 -19.69 -19.90
C LEU A 264 8.48 -20.32 -21.25
N GLY A 265 9.72 -20.04 -21.71
CA GLY A 265 10.23 -20.55 -22.98
C GLY A 265 9.45 -20.10 -24.21
N GLN A 266 8.82 -18.92 -24.16
CA GLN A 266 8.00 -18.38 -25.23
C GLN A 266 8.66 -17.19 -25.92
N PRO A 267 8.45 -17.00 -27.24
CA PRO A 267 8.92 -15.79 -27.90
C PRO A 267 8.19 -14.53 -27.37
N PRO A 268 8.90 -13.41 -27.15
CA PRO A 268 8.28 -12.18 -26.64
C PRO A 268 7.17 -11.66 -27.55
N ARG A 269 5.98 -11.47 -27.00
CA ARG A 269 4.79 -10.94 -27.71
C ARG A 269 4.16 -9.82 -26.88
N PHE A 270 4.31 -8.60 -27.32
CA PHE A 270 3.74 -7.43 -26.67
C PHE A 270 2.57 -6.86 -27.47
N LYS A 271 1.55 -6.38 -26.76
CA LYS A 271 0.45 -5.62 -27.35
C LYS A 271 0.40 -4.25 -26.66
N SER A 272 0.70 -3.20 -27.41
CA SER A 272 0.59 -1.83 -26.91
C SER A 272 -0.88 -1.41 -26.86
N VAL A 273 -1.25 -0.80 -25.72
CA VAL A 273 -2.57 -0.18 -25.49
C VAL A 273 -2.38 1.33 -25.58
N PRO A 274 -3.05 2.01 -26.51
CA PRO A 274 -2.95 3.47 -26.64
C PRO A 274 -3.52 4.17 -25.38
N LEU A 275 -2.79 5.13 -24.82
CA LEU A 275 -3.27 5.93 -23.69
C LEU A 275 -4.56 6.69 -24.02
N GLY A 276 -4.71 7.17 -25.25
CA GLY A 276 -5.91 7.84 -25.73
C GLY A 276 -7.19 6.98 -25.62
N LEU A 277 -7.06 5.64 -25.65
CA LEU A 277 -8.20 4.75 -25.38
C LEU A 277 -8.70 4.90 -23.93
N LEU A 278 -7.78 4.97 -22.95
CA LEU A 278 -8.15 5.21 -21.54
C LEU A 278 -8.74 6.61 -21.37
N ASP A 279 -8.18 7.63 -22.04
CA ASP A 279 -8.69 9.00 -22.00
C ASP A 279 -10.12 9.07 -22.54
N GLY A 280 -10.42 8.38 -23.66
CA GLY A 280 -11.78 8.25 -24.21
C GLY A 280 -12.76 7.56 -23.27
N ILE A 281 -12.34 6.45 -22.64
CA ILE A 281 -13.15 5.73 -21.64
C ILE A 281 -13.44 6.62 -20.43
N ILE A 282 -12.42 7.31 -19.90
CA ILE A 282 -12.57 8.24 -18.77
C ILE A 282 -13.55 9.36 -19.11
N ALA A 283 -13.44 9.96 -20.30
CA ALA A 283 -14.34 11.02 -20.73
C ALA A 283 -15.79 10.53 -20.82
N ALA A 284 -16.03 9.40 -21.49
CA ALA A 284 -17.36 8.81 -21.62
C ALA A 284 -17.98 8.47 -20.26
N LEU A 285 -17.23 7.78 -19.39
CA LEU A 285 -17.69 7.42 -18.05
C LEU A 285 -17.91 8.65 -17.16
N SER A 286 -17.11 9.71 -17.31
CA SER A 286 -17.27 10.96 -16.55
C SER A 286 -18.54 11.73 -16.95
N VAL A 287 -18.92 11.69 -18.22
CA VAL A 287 -20.19 12.26 -18.69
C VAL A 287 -21.36 11.44 -18.16
N ALA A 288 -21.31 10.12 -18.27
CA ALA A 288 -22.35 9.22 -17.76
C ALA A 288 -22.46 9.32 -16.22
N GLY A 289 -21.34 9.53 -15.53
CA GLY A 289 -21.26 9.66 -14.07
C GLY A 289 -21.99 10.88 -13.50
N LYS A 290 -22.31 11.88 -14.32
CA LYS A 290 -23.18 13.02 -13.90
C LYS A 290 -24.61 12.59 -13.62
N ILE A 291 -25.03 11.47 -14.19
CA ILE A 291 -26.41 10.94 -14.04
C ILE A 291 -26.38 9.64 -13.23
N PHE A 292 -25.38 8.79 -13.47
CA PHE A 292 -25.26 7.45 -12.86
C PHE A 292 -24.05 7.36 -11.94
N PRO A 293 -24.20 7.31 -10.60
CA PRO A 293 -23.09 7.25 -9.64
C PRO A 293 -22.11 6.08 -9.92
N ALA A 294 -22.62 4.92 -10.30
CA ALA A 294 -21.78 3.76 -10.66
C ALA A 294 -20.84 4.01 -11.86
N ALA A 295 -21.22 4.90 -12.78
CA ALA A 295 -20.34 5.30 -13.88
C ALA A 295 -19.23 6.25 -13.40
N ALA A 296 -19.50 7.09 -12.39
CA ALA A 296 -18.51 7.93 -11.76
C ALA A 296 -17.41 7.10 -11.06
N ASP A 297 -17.79 6.04 -10.33
CA ASP A 297 -16.84 5.13 -9.69
C ASP A 297 -15.98 4.39 -10.73
N LYS A 298 -16.58 3.93 -11.84
CA LYS A 298 -15.85 3.32 -12.96
C LYS A 298 -14.91 4.32 -13.64
N ALA A 299 -15.30 5.59 -13.75
CA ALA A 299 -14.41 6.65 -14.27
C ALA A 299 -13.18 6.83 -13.38
N GLU A 300 -13.38 6.81 -12.04
CA GLU A 300 -12.25 6.92 -11.11
C GLU A 300 -11.33 5.70 -11.20
N LEU A 301 -11.87 4.49 -11.28
CA LEU A 301 -11.07 3.28 -11.51
C LEU A 301 -10.25 3.36 -12.80
N ALA A 302 -10.84 3.88 -13.88
CA ALA A 302 -10.12 4.11 -15.14
C ALA A 302 -9.02 5.18 -15.00
N ARG A 303 -9.25 6.25 -14.20
CA ARG A 303 -8.22 7.25 -13.87
C ARG A 303 -7.09 6.65 -13.06
N ILE A 304 -7.38 5.76 -12.11
CA ILE A 304 -6.38 5.00 -11.35
C ILE A 304 -5.50 4.19 -12.31
N GLY A 305 -6.12 3.46 -13.23
CA GLY A 305 -5.39 2.72 -14.27
C GLY A 305 -4.51 3.60 -15.14
N ARG A 306 -5.03 4.75 -15.59
CA ARG A 306 -4.26 5.71 -16.37
C ARG A 306 -3.09 6.31 -15.59
N TYR A 307 -3.30 6.57 -14.30
CA TYR A 307 -2.23 7.08 -13.42
C TYR A 307 -1.06 6.09 -13.38
N TYR A 308 -1.31 4.83 -13.09
CA TYR A 308 -0.27 3.81 -13.04
C TYR A 308 0.35 3.47 -14.41
N ALA A 309 -0.36 3.77 -15.50
CA ALA A 309 0.18 3.65 -16.85
C ALA A 309 1.18 4.74 -17.22
N THR A 310 1.18 5.88 -16.49
CA THR A 310 1.96 7.09 -16.87
C THR A 310 2.85 7.64 -15.76
N GLU A 311 2.67 7.19 -14.51
CA GLU A 311 3.47 7.66 -13.38
C GLU A 311 4.26 6.50 -12.77
N SER A 312 5.56 6.67 -12.60
CA SER A 312 6.41 5.65 -11.98
C SER A 312 6.17 5.56 -10.47
N MET A 313 6.30 4.36 -9.92
CA MET A 313 6.28 4.14 -8.48
C MET A 313 7.71 4.17 -7.94
N LEU A 314 8.30 5.36 -7.95
CA LEU A 314 9.66 5.69 -7.49
C LEU A 314 9.62 7.06 -6.81
N VAL A 315 10.65 7.42 -6.08
CA VAL A 315 10.78 8.77 -5.52
C VAL A 315 10.75 9.82 -6.63
N TRP A 316 9.93 10.85 -6.45
CA TRP A 316 9.85 11.98 -7.37
C TRP A 316 10.83 13.07 -6.94
N ASP A 317 11.77 13.41 -7.83
CA ASP A 317 12.67 14.56 -7.68
C ASP A 317 11.96 15.80 -8.26
N GLY A 318 11.40 16.61 -7.38
CA GLY A 318 10.66 17.83 -7.77
C GLY A 318 11.55 18.90 -8.43
N ASP A 319 12.82 18.95 -8.07
CA ASP A 319 13.77 19.93 -8.61
C ASP A 319 14.18 19.55 -10.03
N LYS A 320 14.36 18.27 -10.31
CA LYS A 320 14.69 17.75 -11.65
C LYS A 320 13.46 17.42 -12.49
N GLY A 321 12.25 17.42 -11.90
CA GLY A 321 11.02 17.09 -12.61
C GLY A 321 10.97 15.65 -13.12
N ARG A 322 11.65 14.68 -12.46
CA ARG A 322 11.73 13.29 -12.88
C ARG A 322 11.65 12.32 -11.68
N TYR A 323 11.31 11.09 -11.98
CA TYR A 323 11.43 10.00 -11.03
C TYR A 323 12.90 9.56 -10.89
N ASP A 324 13.32 9.25 -9.67
CA ASP A 324 14.70 8.88 -9.34
C ASP A 324 14.72 7.48 -8.71
N ALA A 325 15.23 6.52 -9.47
CA ALA A 325 15.35 5.13 -9.01
C ALA A 325 16.46 4.97 -7.96
N ASP A 326 17.53 5.76 -8.06
CA ASP A 326 18.68 5.68 -7.15
C ASP A 326 18.33 6.32 -5.79
N ALA A 327 17.53 7.39 -5.81
CA ALA A 327 16.98 7.99 -4.60
C ALA A 327 15.84 7.17 -3.95
N THR A 328 15.32 6.14 -4.65
CA THR A 328 14.29 5.26 -4.09
C THR A 328 14.94 4.19 -3.23
N PRO A 329 14.75 4.21 -1.88
CA PRO A 329 15.36 3.24 -0.99
C PRO A 329 14.90 1.81 -1.29
N SER A 330 15.76 0.85 -1.04
CA SER A 330 15.48 -0.58 -1.22
C SER A 330 15.48 -1.30 0.13
N TYR A 331 14.55 -2.27 0.28
CA TYR A 331 14.48 -3.11 1.48
C TYR A 331 14.03 -4.52 1.10
N GLY A 332 14.46 -5.51 1.91
CA GLY A 332 14.06 -6.89 1.75
C GLY A 332 15.01 -7.69 0.86
N THR A 333 14.61 -8.92 0.60
CA THR A 333 15.42 -9.92 -0.10
C THR A 333 14.71 -10.55 -1.30
N GLN A 334 13.38 -10.48 -1.35
CA GLN A 334 12.59 -11.09 -2.43
C GLN A 334 12.45 -10.15 -3.62
N THR A 335 12.84 -10.60 -4.81
CA THR A 335 12.57 -9.88 -6.05
C THR A 335 11.24 -10.34 -6.69
N LEU A 336 10.62 -9.48 -7.50
CA LEU A 336 9.45 -9.87 -8.29
C LEU A 336 9.77 -11.04 -9.24
N PHE A 337 10.99 -11.11 -9.74
CA PHE A 337 11.40 -12.17 -10.68
C PHE A 337 11.53 -13.52 -9.98
N ASP A 338 11.96 -13.56 -8.71
CA ASP A 338 11.93 -14.78 -7.90
C ASP A 338 10.47 -15.21 -7.67
N ALA A 339 9.58 -14.27 -7.34
CA ALA A 339 8.16 -14.55 -7.18
C ALA A 339 7.52 -15.08 -8.48
N TYR A 340 7.81 -14.48 -9.62
CA TYR A 340 7.34 -14.98 -10.93
C TYR A 340 7.83 -16.41 -11.20
N THR A 341 9.07 -16.74 -10.83
CA THR A 341 9.62 -18.08 -10.98
C THR A 341 8.85 -19.08 -10.11
N GLN A 342 8.61 -18.76 -8.85
CA GLN A 342 7.84 -19.60 -7.94
C GLN A 342 6.40 -19.80 -8.42
N TRP A 343 5.72 -18.74 -8.86
CA TRP A 343 4.34 -18.81 -9.38
C TRP A 343 4.24 -19.56 -10.70
N ALA A 344 5.28 -19.49 -11.53
CA ALA A 344 5.34 -20.27 -12.76
C ALA A 344 5.46 -21.78 -12.48
N GLN A 345 6.15 -22.16 -11.40
CA GLN A 345 6.35 -23.53 -10.93
C GLN A 345 5.16 -24.10 -10.12
N GLY A 346 4.10 -23.33 -9.90
CA GLY A 346 2.89 -23.81 -9.26
C GLY A 346 2.62 -23.27 -7.85
N ALA A 347 3.48 -22.40 -7.32
CA ALA A 347 3.13 -21.66 -6.12
C ALA A 347 1.91 -20.75 -6.40
N SER A 348 1.04 -20.60 -5.40
CA SER A 348 -0.14 -19.75 -5.54
C SER A 348 0.27 -18.28 -5.70
N ALA A 349 -0.12 -17.67 -6.82
CA ALA A 349 0.00 -16.23 -6.95
C ALA A 349 -0.98 -15.54 -5.97
N PRO A 350 -0.63 -14.38 -5.40
CA PRO A 350 -1.49 -13.68 -4.47
C PRO A 350 -2.81 -13.27 -5.15
N GLU A 351 -3.91 -13.34 -4.40
CA GLU A 351 -5.21 -12.83 -4.86
C GLU A 351 -5.11 -11.34 -5.17
N ARG A 352 -5.51 -10.98 -6.37
CA ARG A 352 -5.51 -9.59 -6.82
C ARG A 352 -6.63 -8.83 -6.12
N GLY A 353 -6.34 -7.64 -5.61
CA GLY A 353 -7.35 -6.74 -5.09
C GLY A 353 -8.14 -6.04 -6.22
N ASP A 354 -9.23 -5.37 -5.84
CA ASP A 354 -10.15 -4.69 -6.77
C ASP A 354 -9.50 -3.53 -7.57
N HIS A 355 -8.30 -3.09 -7.20
CA HIS A 355 -7.54 -2.02 -7.88
C HIS A 355 -6.61 -2.51 -9.00
N THR A 356 -6.56 -3.80 -9.29
CA THR A 356 -5.68 -4.30 -10.35
C THR A 356 -6.25 -3.99 -11.72
N VAL A 357 -5.49 -3.23 -12.50
CA VAL A 357 -5.88 -2.78 -13.83
C VAL A 357 -5.65 -3.84 -14.90
N PHE A 358 -4.86 -4.92 -14.62
CA PHE A 358 -4.52 -5.99 -15.54
C PHE A 358 -4.56 -7.36 -14.88
#